data_da23d587f5667a6389cec34be829d3f8
#
_entry.id   da23d587f5667a6389cec34be829d3f8
#
_cell.length_a   1.000
_cell.length_b   1.000
_cell.length_c   1.000
_cell.angle_alpha   90.00
_cell.angle_beta   90.00
_cell.angle_gamma   90.00
#
_symmetry.space_group_name_H-M   'P 1'
#
loop_
_entity.id
_entity.type
_entity.pdbx_description
1 polymer ?
#
loop_
_entity_poly.entity_id
_entity_poly.type
_entity_poly.pdbx_seq_one_letter_code
_entity_poly.pdbx_strand_id
1 'polypeptide(L)'
;MKALRFVVLVPILCMVVLGAAQNNIGSEFGAIQGTVTRTDNGEPLAGATVTLQGGNADPQAIQSLLNTAASQGIVVTPPPGASTRDIVQSLANAAQARGIPLTVANIQSQLASFSGRTAPTAATDGDGRFAFRDVTPGFYTIRVQKEGFFGKPEGGTFPPTAATDVSVAAKEVSAASLSMTPGALIGGRVYGVDGQLLPNAIVWAMRVTYPLGYAVLSGQVSKLADDRGEFRLFWIPPGDYYLTAEAPRAASIPGGGPAGQGIKTFYPGVTDVTEARTLTVKGGEEMLGMDVGIRGSSSFKVSGQITSLIPLPVAQNAAGANAAVLVLLGRDATAPDDTKQVGTVPLVPTIGKFEISNILPGTYDLFARVPDPASQASGGAPVAWGRARLDVRDMDVPNVSIVIPPAVDVRGTVSAGGGKMPSSIRVQLMPDDAAAKIPAYQQVSRRTVPVDAAGAFAVPAVPAGRFRVSAIAGLPPDMYLADVRQSAQSVFDTGFDVNSGNTAPLEIALAAGAGSVTGVVVDGPMKVVPGATVVLVPETKRRSNRALYVSATSDAYGRFSLRGVSPGDYKVFAWESIPTEAYVNAAFMVKHEDRGKPVHVGQQGTVSTELTIISAVPK
;
A
#
# COMPACT_ATOMS: atom_id res chain seq x y z
N MET A 1 -15.80 -45.88 -60.19
CA MET A 1 -14.66 -46.27 -59.35
C MET A 1 -13.90 -45.02 -58.94
N LYS A 2 -14.22 -44.44 -57.83
CA LYS A 2 -13.43 -43.39 -57.15
C LYS A 2 -13.47 -43.68 -55.67
N ALA A 3 -12.35 -44.09 -55.14
CA ALA A 3 -12.18 -44.44 -53.73
C ALA A 3 -12.11 -43.16 -52.89
N LEU A 4 -13.01 -43.06 -51.93
CA LEU A 4 -13.06 -42.01 -50.92
C LEU A 4 -12.15 -42.43 -49.77
N ARG A 5 -11.03 -41.71 -49.60
CA ARG A 5 -10.14 -41.89 -48.46
C ARG A 5 -10.68 -41.11 -47.25
N PHE A 6 -11.21 -41.85 -46.27
CA PHE A 6 -11.47 -41.32 -44.94
C PHE A 6 -10.13 -41.12 -44.22
N VAL A 7 -9.80 -39.89 -43.89
CA VAL A 7 -8.73 -39.59 -42.94
C VAL A 7 -9.35 -39.57 -41.54
N VAL A 8 -9.10 -40.65 -40.78
CA VAL A 8 -9.42 -40.72 -39.37
C VAL A 8 -8.32 -39.95 -38.60
N LEU A 9 -8.64 -38.78 -38.07
CA LEU A 9 -7.81 -38.09 -37.11
C LEU A 9 -7.95 -38.81 -35.75
N VAL A 10 -6.93 -39.58 -35.40
CA VAL A 10 -6.79 -40.15 -34.06
C VAL A 10 -6.17 -39.05 -33.18
N PRO A 11 -6.81 -38.62 -32.08
CA PRO A 11 -6.17 -37.77 -31.13
C PRO A 11 -5.07 -38.59 -30.42
N ILE A 12 -3.83 -38.25 -30.63
CA ILE A 12 -2.70 -38.77 -29.87
C ILE A 12 -2.87 -38.31 -28.42
N LEU A 13 -3.46 -39.19 -27.62
CA LEU A 13 -3.44 -39.10 -26.18
C LEU A 13 -1.99 -39.37 -25.76
N CYS A 14 -1.24 -38.32 -25.49
CA CYS A 14 0.09 -38.41 -24.94
C CYS A 14 -0.03 -38.95 -23.51
N MET A 15 -0.11 -40.28 -23.37
CA MET A 15 0.18 -40.96 -22.10
C MET A 15 1.66 -40.76 -21.82
N VAL A 16 1.96 -39.72 -21.05
CA VAL A 16 3.24 -39.64 -20.38
C VAL A 16 3.29 -40.79 -19.37
N VAL A 17 3.97 -41.85 -19.76
CA VAL A 17 4.39 -42.91 -18.82
C VAL A 17 5.36 -42.24 -17.84
N LEU A 18 4.83 -41.73 -16.76
CA LEU A 18 5.62 -41.42 -15.57
C LEU A 18 6.20 -42.74 -15.08
N GLY A 19 7.48 -42.96 -15.30
CA GLY A 19 8.23 -43.99 -14.64
C GLY A 19 8.04 -43.82 -13.13
N ALA A 20 7.09 -44.57 -12.59
CA ALA A 20 6.84 -44.61 -11.18
C ALA A 20 8.05 -45.19 -10.47
N ALA A 21 8.88 -44.33 -9.91
CA ALA A 21 9.55 -44.70 -8.68
C ALA A 21 8.43 -44.82 -7.64
N GLN A 22 7.84 -45.99 -7.51
CA GLN A 22 6.98 -46.37 -6.40
C GLN A 22 7.83 -46.34 -5.13
N ASN A 23 8.01 -45.16 -4.56
CA ASN A 23 8.47 -45.05 -3.20
C ASN A 23 7.25 -45.25 -2.29
N ASN A 24 7.30 -46.25 -1.44
CA ASN A 24 6.41 -46.52 -0.34
C ASN A 24 6.18 -45.21 0.46
N ILE A 25 5.14 -44.46 0.13
CA ILE A 25 4.65 -43.38 0.97
C ILE A 25 4.09 -44.09 2.20
N GLY A 26 4.65 -43.81 3.37
CA GLY A 26 4.18 -44.35 4.63
C GLY A 26 2.66 -44.13 4.78
N SER A 27 1.95 -45.05 5.42
CA SER A 27 0.49 -45.13 5.39
C SER A 27 -0.27 -43.89 5.94
N GLU A 28 0.45 -42.90 6.49
CA GLU A 28 -0.09 -41.72 7.16
C GLU A 28 0.27 -40.39 6.48
N PHE A 29 1.13 -40.37 5.50
CA PHE A 29 1.63 -39.15 4.85
C PHE A 29 1.14 -39.03 3.40
N GLY A 30 1.02 -37.79 2.93
CA GLY A 30 0.85 -37.45 1.52
C GLY A 30 2.14 -36.89 0.91
N ALA A 31 2.06 -36.40 -0.32
CA ALA A 31 3.15 -35.72 -1.00
C ALA A 31 2.64 -34.52 -1.78
N ILE A 32 3.54 -33.56 -2.06
CA ILE A 32 3.26 -32.44 -2.95
C ILE A 32 4.27 -32.50 -4.09
N GLN A 33 3.80 -32.37 -5.32
CA GLN A 33 4.62 -32.22 -6.51
C GLN A 33 4.18 -30.98 -7.27
N GLY A 34 5.11 -30.30 -7.91
CA GLY A 34 4.73 -29.13 -8.67
C GLY A 34 5.78 -28.66 -9.65
N THR A 35 5.39 -27.60 -10.39
CA THR A 35 6.26 -26.96 -11.36
C THR A 35 6.25 -25.44 -11.14
N VAL A 36 7.39 -24.83 -11.41
CA VAL A 36 7.54 -23.38 -11.44
C VAL A 36 7.98 -22.96 -12.84
N THR A 37 7.26 -22.01 -13.43
CA THR A 37 7.51 -21.52 -14.79
C THR A 37 7.70 -20.01 -14.81
N ARG A 38 8.28 -19.49 -15.87
CA ARG A 38 8.35 -18.05 -16.16
C ARG A 38 7.04 -17.57 -16.78
N THR A 39 6.59 -16.36 -16.44
CA THR A 39 5.36 -15.78 -17.00
C THR A 39 5.54 -15.23 -18.41
N ASP A 40 6.75 -14.82 -18.78
CA ASP A 40 7.04 -14.15 -20.06
C ASP A 40 7.09 -15.13 -21.26
N ASN A 41 7.58 -16.35 -21.06
CA ASN A 41 7.78 -17.32 -22.14
C ASN A 41 7.27 -18.74 -21.79
N GLY A 42 6.81 -18.97 -20.56
CA GLY A 42 6.32 -20.28 -20.10
C GLY A 42 7.41 -21.31 -19.83
N GLU A 43 8.68 -20.96 -19.97
CA GLU A 43 9.79 -21.88 -19.73
C GLU A 43 9.90 -22.29 -18.26
N PRO A 44 10.42 -23.50 -17.99
CA PRO A 44 10.69 -23.95 -16.63
C PRO A 44 11.66 -23.02 -15.89
N LEU A 45 11.43 -22.81 -14.61
CA LEU A 45 12.28 -21.99 -13.75
C LEU A 45 13.10 -22.86 -12.81
N ALA A 46 14.31 -23.18 -13.22
CA ALA A 46 15.26 -23.96 -12.41
C ALA A 46 15.86 -23.16 -11.25
N GLY A 47 16.25 -23.83 -10.16
CA GLY A 47 16.94 -23.23 -9.01
C GLY A 47 16.13 -22.21 -8.24
N ALA A 48 14.80 -22.26 -8.30
CA ALA A 48 13.94 -21.49 -7.42
C ALA A 48 13.81 -22.21 -6.07
N THR A 49 13.86 -21.45 -4.98
CA THR A 49 13.64 -21.99 -3.64
C THR A 49 12.16 -22.09 -3.37
N VAL A 50 11.69 -23.28 -3.09
CA VAL A 50 10.30 -23.58 -2.75
C VAL A 50 10.22 -23.88 -1.25
N THR A 51 9.36 -23.16 -0.54
CA THR A 51 9.15 -23.31 0.91
C THR A 51 7.72 -23.76 1.17
N LEU A 52 7.54 -24.79 1.97
CA LEU A 52 6.24 -25.29 2.39
C LEU A 52 5.90 -24.73 3.78
N GLN A 53 4.86 -23.90 3.87
CA GLN A 53 4.39 -23.29 5.11
C GLN A 53 2.99 -23.79 5.47
N GLY A 54 2.72 -24.02 6.76
CA GLY A 54 1.42 -24.52 7.24
C GLY A 54 1.48 -25.98 7.67
N GLY A 55 0.37 -26.68 7.56
CA GLY A 55 0.15 -28.02 8.12
C GLY A 55 -0.62 -27.94 9.42
N ASN A 56 -0.85 -29.11 10.05
CA ASN A 56 -1.41 -29.15 11.40
C ASN A 56 -0.34 -28.67 12.37
N ALA A 57 -0.51 -27.47 12.87
CA ALA A 57 0.41 -26.92 13.86
C ALA A 57 0.33 -27.74 15.16
N ASP A 58 1.44 -27.84 15.86
CA ASP A 58 1.50 -28.40 17.21
C ASP A 58 0.41 -27.73 18.10
N PRO A 59 -0.41 -28.52 18.81
CA PRO A 59 -1.41 -27.98 19.73
C PRO A 59 -0.85 -26.94 20.72
N GLN A 60 0.40 -27.09 21.16
CA GLN A 60 1.06 -26.12 22.03
C GLN A 60 1.38 -24.81 21.31
N ALA A 61 1.78 -24.87 20.04
CA ALA A 61 2.00 -23.68 19.22
C ALA A 61 0.70 -22.92 18.96
N ILE A 62 -0.40 -23.64 18.71
CA ILE A 62 -1.73 -23.03 18.57
C ILE A 62 -2.14 -22.35 19.88
N GLN A 63 -1.96 -23.02 21.03
CA GLN A 63 -2.31 -22.43 22.33
C GLN A 63 -1.48 -21.19 22.64
N SER A 64 -0.19 -21.20 22.33
CA SER A 64 0.70 -20.04 22.48
C SER A 64 0.28 -18.86 21.61
N LEU A 65 -0.13 -19.15 20.36
CA LEU A 65 -0.68 -18.15 19.46
C LEU A 65 -1.99 -17.55 19.99
N LEU A 66 -2.92 -18.38 20.46
CA LEU A 66 -4.19 -17.93 21.04
C LEU A 66 -3.96 -17.07 22.30
N ASN A 67 -3.02 -17.45 23.15
CA ASN A 67 -2.66 -16.69 24.35
C ASN A 67 -2.03 -15.32 23.97
N THR A 68 -1.16 -15.29 22.95
CA THR A 68 -0.57 -14.05 22.44
C THR A 68 -1.66 -13.14 21.82
N ALA A 69 -2.57 -13.70 21.05
CA ALA A 69 -3.71 -12.97 20.50
C ALA A 69 -4.63 -12.42 21.60
N ALA A 70 -4.90 -13.22 22.63
CA ALA A 70 -5.71 -12.80 23.79
C ALA A 70 -5.06 -11.65 24.56
N SER A 71 -3.73 -11.63 24.73
CA SER A 71 -3.00 -10.50 25.33
C SER A 71 -3.12 -9.20 24.54
N GLN A 72 -3.38 -9.30 23.22
CA GLN A 72 -3.67 -8.17 22.34
C GLN A 72 -5.18 -7.86 22.23
N GLY A 73 -6.00 -8.50 23.06
CA GLY A 73 -7.45 -8.33 23.07
C GLY A 73 -8.19 -9.13 22.00
N ILE A 74 -7.51 -9.97 21.20
CA ILE A 74 -8.13 -10.82 20.18
C ILE A 74 -8.48 -12.17 20.81
N VAL A 75 -9.73 -12.36 21.18
CA VAL A 75 -10.20 -13.63 21.76
C VAL A 75 -10.96 -14.42 20.69
N VAL A 76 -10.47 -15.61 20.38
CA VAL A 76 -11.11 -16.59 19.48
C VAL A 76 -11.21 -17.91 20.24
N THR A 77 -12.40 -18.48 20.27
CA THR A 77 -12.62 -19.83 20.80
C THR A 77 -12.86 -20.77 19.62
N PRO A 78 -11.85 -21.55 19.20
CA PRO A 78 -12.03 -22.47 18.09
C PRO A 78 -13.06 -23.56 18.46
N PRO A 79 -13.93 -23.97 17.52
CA PRO A 79 -14.80 -25.12 17.75
C PRO A 79 -13.97 -26.40 17.91
N PRO A 80 -14.48 -27.40 18.61
CA PRO A 80 -13.81 -28.71 18.72
C PRO A 80 -13.53 -29.29 17.33
N GLY A 81 -12.27 -29.66 17.07
CA GLY A 81 -11.85 -30.23 15.77
C GLY A 81 -11.57 -29.19 14.67
N ALA A 82 -11.54 -27.90 14.98
CA ALA A 82 -11.16 -26.87 14.01
C ALA A 82 -9.74 -27.10 13.48
N SER A 83 -9.58 -26.98 12.15
CA SER A 83 -8.26 -27.05 11.53
C SER A 83 -7.41 -25.82 11.90
N THR A 84 -6.09 -25.96 11.82
CA THR A 84 -5.17 -24.80 11.98
C THR A 84 -5.56 -23.63 11.09
N ARG A 85 -6.01 -23.90 9.85
CA ARG A 85 -6.48 -22.89 8.91
C ARG A 85 -7.69 -22.13 9.44
N ASP A 86 -8.69 -22.86 9.98
CA ASP A 86 -9.91 -22.23 10.52
C ASP A 86 -9.58 -21.33 11.70
N ILE A 87 -8.63 -21.74 12.55
CA ILE A 87 -8.14 -20.96 13.68
C ILE A 87 -7.42 -19.70 13.19
N VAL A 88 -6.50 -19.84 12.25
CA VAL A 88 -5.75 -18.72 11.66
C VAL A 88 -6.68 -17.74 10.97
N GLN A 89 -7.64 -18.23 10.18
CA GLN A 89 -8.63 -17.39 9.51
C GLN A 89 -9.53 -16.66 10.51
N SER A 90 -9.97 -17.35 11.57
CA SER A 90 -10.79 -16.77 12.63
C SER A 90 -10.04 -15.69 13.40
N LEU A 91 -8.75 -15.89 13.66
CA LEU A 91 -7.87 -14.90 14.29
C LEU A 91 -7.67 -13.68 13.39
N ALA A 92 -7.41 -13.88 12.09
CA ALA A 92 -7.27 -12.79 11.13
C ALA A 92 -8.56 -11.98 11.00
N ASN A 93 -9.72 -12.64 10.92
CA ASN A 93 -11.02 -11.98 10.89
C ASN A 93 -11.31 -11.20 12.18
N ALA A 94 -10.98 -11.79 13.34
CA ALA A 94 -11.16 -11.13 14.63
C ALA A 94 -10.21 -9.94 14.83
N ALA A 95 -8.98 -10.03 14.32
CA ALA A 95 -8.03 -8.93 14.29
C ALA A 95 -8.50 -7.80 13.37
N GLN A 96 -8.94 -8.15 12.17
CA GLN A 96 -9.47 -7.19 11.19
C GLN A 96 -10.71 -6.47 11.74
N ALA A 97 -11.62 -7.19 12.38
CA ALA A 97 -12.81 -6.60 13.03
C ALA A 97 -12.44 -5.59 14.14
N ARG A 98 -11.22 -5.63 14.65
CA ARG A 98 -10.68 -4.72 15.69
C ARG A 98 -9.71 -3.67 15.13
N GLY A 99 -9.53 -3.63 13.81
CA GLY A 99 -8.59 -2.71 13.16
C GLY A 99 -7.12 -3.02 13.47
N ILE A 100 -6.81 -4.24 13.91
CA ILE A 100 -5.45 -4.69 14.16
C ILE A 100 -4.91 -5.23 12.82
N PRO A 101 -3.77 -4.74 12.30
CA PRO A 101 -3.22 -5.18 11.02
C PRO A 101 -2.52 -6.54 11.14
N LEU A 102 -3.27 -7.56 11.53
CA LEU A 102 -2.80 -8.93 11.65
C LEU A 102 -3.35 -9.74 10.47
N THR A 103 -2.48 -10.06 9.52
CA THR A 103 -2.85 -10.85 8.34
C THR A 103 -2.66 -12.34 8.58
N VAL A 104 -3.32 -13.17 7.76
CA VAL A 104 -3.12 -14.63 7.76
C VAL A 104 -1.62 -14.98 7.64
N ALA A 105 -0.88 -14.28 6.79
CA ALA A 105 0.56 -14.48 6.60
C ALA A 105 1.36 -14.20 7.87
N ASN A 106 1.02 -13.13 8.60
CA ASN A 106 1.68 -12.78 9.86
C ASN A 106 1.40 -13.82 10.95
N ILE A 107 0.14 -14.30 11.03
CA ILE A 107 -0.25 -15.34 12.00
C ILE A 107 0.46 -16.66 11.69
N GLN A 108 0.54 -17.05 10.42
CA GLN A 108 1.27 -18.25 10.00
C GLN A 108 2.77 -18.16 10.31
N SER A 109 3.37 -16.98 10.09
CA SER A 109 4.78 -16.74 10.45
C SER A 109 5.03 -16.86 11.95
N GLN A 110 4.13 -16.31 12.79
CA GLN A 110 4.21 -16.46 14.25
C GLN A 110 4.01 -17.93 14.67
N LEU A 111 3.05 -18.62 14.05
CA LEU A 111 2.82 -20.04 14.33
C LEU A 111 4.06 -20.90 14.01
N ALA A 112 4.73 -20.62 12.89
CA ALA A 112 5.99 -21.27 12.53
C ALA A 112 7.10 -20.99 13.56
N SER A 113 7.18 -19.78 14.10
CA SER A 113 8.17 -19.42 15.13
C SER A 113 7.94 -20.14 16.46
N PHE A 114 6.69 -20.40 16.83
CA PHE A 114 6.36 -21.17 18.05
C PHE A 114 6.60 -22.67 17.90
N SER A 115 6.51 -23.22 16.67
CA SER A 115 6.70 -24.65 16.44
C SER A 115 8.17 -25.09 16.45
N GLY A 116 9.12 -24.16 16.42
CA GLY A 116 10.57 -24.47 16.41
C GLY A 116 11.04 -25.30 15.20
N ARG A 117 10.17 -25.58 14.23
CA ARG A 117 10.47 -26.32 13.02
C ARG A 117 10.77 -25.36 11.88
N THR A 118 11.94 -25.50 11.28
CA THR A 118 12.25 -24.87 9.99
C THR A 118 11.27 -25.39 8.94
N ALA A 119 10.62 -24.47 8.22
CA ALA A 119 9.72 -24.85 7.13
C ALA A 119 10.50 -25.69 6.08
N PRO A 120 9.97 -26.84 5.63
CA PRO A 120 10.62 -27.63 4.61
C PRO A 120 10.88 -26.82 3.34
N THR A 121 12.08 -26.95 2.77
CA THR A 121 12.48 -26.28 1.53
C THR A 121 12.93 -27.28 0.49
N ALA A 122 12.64 -26.99 -0.77
CA ALA A 122 13.11 -27.70 -1.94
C ALA A 122 13.61 -26.71 -2.98
N ALA A 123 14.52 -27.12 -3.86
CA ALA A 123 14.89 -26.34 -5.03
C ALA A 123 14.24 -26.94 -6.28
N THR A 124 13.84 -26.10 -7.23
CA THR A 124 13.37 -26.61 -8.53
C THR A 124 14.54 -27.16 -9.36
N ASP A 125 14.30 -28.28 -10.03
CA ASP A 125 15.26 -28.90 -10.95
C ASP A 125 15.33 -28.16 -12.31
N GLY A 126 16.06 -28.74 -13.28
CA GLY A 126 16.22 -28.18 -14.63
C GLY A 126 14.89 -28.04 -15.41
N ASP A 127 13.92 -28.85 -15.09
CA ASP A 127 12.56 -28.82 -15.66
C ASP A 127 11.59 -27.99 -14.82
N GLY A 128 12.10 -27.22 -13.85
CA GLY A 128 11.31 -26.39 -12.95
C GLY A 128 10.46 -27.19 -11.96
N ARG A 129 10.73 -28.48 -11.76
CA ARG A 129 9.94 -29.37 -10.89
C ARG A 129 10.45 -29.31 -9.46
N PHE A 130 9.53 -29.45 -8.50
CA PHE A 130 9.84 -29.63 -7.08
C PHE A 130 8.95 -30.71 -6.47
N ALA A 131 9.40 -31.30 -5.36
CA ALA A 131 8.62 -32.27 -4.62
C ALA A 131 8.88 -32.19 -3.11
N PHE A 132 7.82 -32.35 -2.32
CA PHE A 132 7.86 -32.61 -0.89
C PHE A 132 7.29 -33.99 -0.63
N ARG A 133 8.02 -34.82 0.08
CA ARG A 133 7.60 -36.17 0.46
C ARG A 133 7.29 -36.20 1.94
N ASP A 134 6.55 -37.21 2.37
CA ASP A 134 6.20 -37.45 3.77
C ASP A 134 5.55 -36.22 4.45
N VAL A 135 4.64 -35.56 3.70
CA VAL A 135 3.91 -34.39 4.16
C VAL A 135 2.69 -34.86 4.97
N THR A 136 2.56 -34.37 6.20
CA THR A 136 1.37 -34.68 7.00
C THR A 136 0.11 -34.14 6.35
N PRO A 137 -1.04 -34.83 6.41
CA PRO A 137 -2.30 -34.31 5.88
C PRO A 137 -2.64 -32.95 6.50
N GLY A 138 -3.07 -31.99 5.67
CA GLY A 138 -3.37 -30.64 6.14
C GLY A 138 -3.41 -29.61 5.00
N PHE A 139 -3.55 -28.36 5.38
CA PHE A 139 -3.52 -27.23 4.46
C PHE A 139 -2.17 -26.54 4.53
N TYR A 140 -1.61 -26.26 3.38
CA TYR A 140 -0.29 -25.67 3.23
C TYR A 140 -0.33 -24.51 2.25
N THR A 141 0.57 -23.53 2.45
CA THR A 141 0.91 -22.51 1.47
C THR A 141 2.31 -22.81 0.93
N ILE A 142 2.42 -23.00 -0.36
CA ILE A 142 3.68 -23.14 -1.07
C ILE A 142 4.14 -21.74 -1.44
N ARG A 143 5.36 -21.37 -1.04
CA ARG A 143 6.01 -20.12 -1.44
C ARG A 143 7.23 -20.41 -2.29
N VAL A 144 7.35 -19.69 -3.41
CA VAL A 144 8.48 -19.78 -4.32
C VAL A 144 9.20 -18.45 -4.35
N GLN A 145 10.51 -18.49 -4.24
CA GLN A 145 11.38 -17.33 -4.33
C GLN A 145 12.56 -17.62 -5.26
N LYS A 146 12.88 -16.64 -6.10
CA LYS A 146 14.11 -16.64 -6.92
C LYS A 146 14.58 -15.21 -7.12
N GLU A 147 15.86 -14.98 -6.96
CA GLU A 147 16.47 -13.67 -7.18
C GLU A 147 16.20 -13.17 -8.61
N GLY A 148 15.81 -11.92 -8.75
CA GLY A 148 15.44 -11.32 -10.03
C GLY A 148 14.05 -11.69 -10.55
N PHE A 149 13.26 -12.43 -9.79
CA PHE A 149 11.91 -12.83 -10.15
C PHE A 149 10.89 -12.41 -9.10
N PHE A 150 9.65 -12.23 -9.54
CA PHE A 150 8.54 -11.73 -8.73
C PHE A 150 7.31 -12.62 -8.86
N GLY A 151 6.51 -12.69 -7.83
CA GLY A 151 5.20 -13.34 -7.85
C GLY A 151 4.16 -12.53 -8.63
N LYS A 152 2.93 -13.03 -8.68
CA LYS A 152 1.78 -12.33 -9.28
C LYS A 152 1.57 -10.98 -8.56
N PRO A 153 1.23 -9.90 -9.29
CA PRO A 153 1.02 -8.59 -8.66
C PRO A 153 -0.18 -8.60 -7.70
N GLU A 154 0.02 -8.02 -6.52
CA GLU A 154 -0.99 -7.82 -5.49
C GLU A 154 -1.03 -6.34 -5.12
N GLY A 155 -2.22 -5.72 -5.16
CA GLY A 155 -2.37 -4.29 -4.87
C GLY A 155 -1.46 -3.39 -5.72
N GLY A 156 -1.20 -3.77 -6.98
CA GLY A 156 -0.32 -3.06 -7.90
C GLY A 156 1.19 -3.23 -7.64
N THR A 157 1.58 -4.05 -6.67
CA THR A 157 2.97 -4.38 -6.37
C THR A 157 3.28 -5.83 -6.75
N PHE A 158 4.52 -6.08 -7.16
CA PHE A 158 5.00 -7.43 -7.44
C PHE A 158 5.77 -7.94 -6.20
N PRO A 159 5.22 -8.91 -5.45
CA PRO A 159 5.93 -9.47 -4.30
C PRO A 159 7.16 -10.26 -4.76
N PRO A 160 8.23 -10.34 -3.95
CA PRO A 160 9.42 -11.10 -4.28
C PRO A 160 9.20 -12.64 -4.22
N THR A 161 7.98 -13.07 -3.90
CA THR A 161 7.60 -14.48 -3.78
C THR A 161 6.30 -14.75 -4.53
N ALA A 162 6.20 -15.89 -5.20
CA ALA A 162 4.92 -16.43 -5.64
C ALA A 162 4.38 -17.36 -4.55
N ALA A 163 3.06 -17.40 -4.36
CA ALA A 163 2.43 -18.27 -3.37
C ALA A 163 1.15 -18.93 -3.93
N THR A 164 0.87 -20.15 -3.46
CA THR A 164 -0.39 -20.86 -3.72
C THR A 164 -0.72 -21.77 -2.55
N ASP A 165 -2.01 -21.93 -2.27
CA ASP A 165 -2.48 -22.83 -1.24
C ASP A 165 -2.69 -24.23 -1.82
N VAL A 166 -2.38 -25.27 -1.03
CA VAL A 166 -2.57 -26.67 -1.38
C VAL A 166 -3.12 -27.45 -0.19
N SER A 167 -4.05 -28.34 -0.45
CA SER A 167 -4.55 -29.32 0.52
C SER A 167 -3.88 -30.66 0.27
N VAL A 168 -3.37 -31.30 1.32
CA VAL A 168 -2.72 -32.62 1.28
C VAL A 168 -3.58 -33.61 2.04
N ALA A 169 -4.00 -34.69 1.39
CA ALA A 169 -4.65 -35.83 2.03
C ALA A 169 -3.65 -36.98 2.22
N ALA A 170 -3.98 -37.89 3.15
CA ALA A 170 -3.16 -39.09 3.38
C ALA A 170 -3.09 -39.95 2.13
N LYS A 171 -1.92 -40.48 1.79
CA LYS A 171 -1.65 -41.33 0.63
C LYS A 171 -1.91 -40.69 -0.74
N GLU A 172 -2.10 -39.37 -0.78
CA GLU A 172 -2.39 -38.62 -2.00
C GLU A 172 -1.20 -37.73 -2.38
N VAL A 173 -1.04 -37.53 -3.70
CA VAL A 173 -0.08 -36.58 -4.26
C VAL A 173 -0.84 -35.35 -4.74
N SER A 174 -0.66 -34.26 -4.03
CA SER A 174 -1.25 -32.96 -4.41
C SER A 174 -0.36 -32.25 -5.43
N ALA A 175 -0.98 -31.70 -6.48
CA ALA A 175 -0.28 -30.96 -7.52
C ALA A 175 -0.32 -29.46 -7.28
N ALA A 176 0.78 -28.74 -7.58
CA ALA A 176 0.87 -27.29 -7.52
C ALA A 176 1.63 -26.73 -8.73
N SER A 177 1.06 -25.68 -9.33
CA SER A 177 1.73 -24.94 -10.41
C SER A 177 1.82 -23.47 -10.05
N LEU A 178 3.04 -22.92 -10.12
CA LEU A 178 3.32 -21.54 -9.86
C LEU A 178 4.06 -20.93 -11.03
N SER A 179 3.93 -19.61 -11.17
CA SER A 179 4.69 -18.86 -12.17
C SER A 179 5.33 -17.64 -11.52
N MET A 180 6.51 -17.25 -12.02
CA MET A 180 7.22 -16.07 -11.58
C MET A 180 7.56 -15.16 -12.76
N THR A 181 7.42 -13.86 -12.54
CA THR A 181 7.72 -12.85 -13.55
C THR A 181 9.16 -12.39 -13.42
N PRO A 182 9.97 -12.47 -14.49
CA PRO A 182 11.33 -11.96 -14.45
C PRO A 182 11.35 -10.45 -14.30
N GLY A 183 12.28 -9.93 -13.53
CA GLY A 183 12.55 -8.50 -13.43
C GLY A 183 13.23 -7.98 -14.69
N ALA A 184 12.98 -6.73 -14.99
CA ALA A 184 13.55 -6.03 -16.14
C ALA A 184 14.89 -5.35 -15.79
N LEU A 185 15.55 -4.86 -16.84
CA LEU A 185 16.76 -4.03 -16.77
C LEU A 185 16.47 -2.66 -17.39
N ILE A 186 16.84 -1.58 -16.71
CA ILE A 186 16.94 -0.23 -17.30
C ILE A 186 18.41 0.22 -17.23
N GLY A 187 18.97 0.59 -18.37
CA GLY A 187 20.35 1.04 -18.49
C GLY A 187 20.52 2.27 -19.37
N GLY A 188 21.50 3.09 -19.04
CA GLY A 188 21.80 4.32 -19.78
C GLY A 188 22.98 5.05 -19.18
N ARG A 189 23.12 6.34 -19.52
CA ARG A 189 24.17 7.23 -19.07
C ARG A 189 23.61 8.49 -18.44
N VAL A 190 24.34 9.05 -17.52
CA VAL A 190 24.04 10.34 -16.92
C VAL A 190 25.04 11.38 -17.40
N TYR A 191 24.51 12.49 -17.89
CA TYR A 191 25.29 13.64 -18.34
C TYR A 191 25.10 14.82 -17.37
N GLY A 192 26.17 15.49 -17.02
CA GLY A 192 26.14 16.72 -16.23
C GLY A 192 25.60 17.91 -17.02
N VAL A 193 25.49 19.05 -16.36
CA VAL A 193 25.04 20.33 -16.96
C VAL A 193 25.98 20.83 -18.07
N ASP A 194 27.23 20.39 -18.07
CA ASP A 194 28.25 20.65 -19.06
C ASP A 194 28.22 19.69 -20.25
N GLY A 195 27.29 18.74 -20.25
CA GLY A 195 27.16 17.71 -21.29
C GLY A 195 28.20 16.59 -21.19
N GLN A 196 29.07 16.60 -20.17
CA GLN A 196 30.01 15.52 -19.93
C GLN A 196 29.37 14.38 -19.13
N LEU A 197 29.91 13.18 -19.25
CA LEU A 197 29.49 12.04 -18.45
C LEU A 197 29.66 12.34 -16.95
N LEU A 198 28.65 11.99 -16.15
CA LEU A 198 28.62 12.33 -14.72
C LEU A 198 28.75 11.08 -13.85
N PRO A 199 29.96 10.74 -13.38
CA PRO A 199 30.18 9.66 -12.45
C PRO A 199 29.48 9.89 -11.11
N ASN A 200 29.12 8.78 -10.43
CA ASN A 200 28.50 8.78 -9.11
C ASN A 200 27.15 9.53 -9.00
N ALA A 201 26.51 9.85 -10.12
CA ALA A 201 25.14 10.32 -10.11
C ALA A 201 24.23 9.23 -9.54
N ILE A 202 23.27 9.62 -8.69
CA ILE A 202 22.30 8.68 -8.13
C ILE A 202 21.14 8.56 -9.11
N VAL A 203 20.89 7.36 -9.61
CA VAL A 203 19.78 7.08 -10.53
C VAL A 203 18.72 6.24 -9.81
N TRP A 204 17.44 6.63 -9.94
CA TRP A 204 16.31 5.92 -9.37
C TRP A 204 15.29 5.54 -10.43
N ALA A 205 14.76 4.32 -10.33
CA ALA A 205 13.46 3.98 -10.90
C ALA A 205 12.38 4.23 -9.84
N MET A 206 11.48 5.16 -10.11
CA MET A 206 10.43 5.58 -9.18
C MET A 206 9.05 5.21 -9.71
N ARG A 207 8.17 4.73 -8.84
CA ARG A 207 6.75 4.46 -9.17
C ARG A 207 5.85 5.44 -8.44
N VAL A 208 4.68 5.67 -9.04
CA VAL A 208 3.60 6.38 -8.33
C VAL A 208 2.89 5.38 -7.42
N THR A 209 2.83 5.70 -6.16
CA THR A 209 2.02 5.03 -5.14
C THR A 209 0.94 5.99 -4.65
N TYR A 210 -0.12 5.47 -4.03
CA TYR A 210 -1.26 6.29 -3.66
C TYR A 210 -1.61 6.18 -2.16
N PRO A 211 -0.67 6.48 -1.25
CA PRO A 211 -1.00 6.47 0.17
C PRO A 211 -2.12 7.46 0.44
N LEU A 212 -3.17 6.97 1.09
CA LEU A 212 -4.40 7.75 1.29
C LEU A 212 -4.92 8.40 -0.01
N GLY A 213 -4.74 7.76 -1.20
CA GLY A 213 -5.18 8.24 -2.51
C GLY A 213 -4.42 9.45 -3.06
N TYR A 214 -3.39 9.94 -2.40
CA TYR A 214 -2.52 10.99 -2.92
C TYR A 214 -1.38 10.38 -3.73
N ALA A 215 -1.15 10.90 -4.94
CA ALA A 215 -0.06 10.44 -5.77
C ALA A 215 1.29 10.83 -5.15
N VAL A 216 2.15 9.83 -4.88
CA VAL A 216 3.49 10.01 -4.31
C VAL A 216 4.49 9.21 -5.13
N LEU A 217 5.61 9.84 -5.47
CA LEU A 217 6.75 9.16 -6.08
C LEU A 217 7.50 8.34 -5.02
N SER A 218 7.58 7.05 -5.25
CA SER A 218 8.28 6.10 -4.38
C SER A 218 9.42 5.44 -5.14
N GLY A 219 10.65 5.59 -4.63
CA GLY A 219 11.82 4.92 -5.17
C GLY A 219 11.73 3.40 -4.99
N GLN A 220 11.92 2.65 -6.07
CA GLN A 220 11.89 1.18 -6.04
C GLN A 220 13.30 0.61 -6.08
N VAL A 221 14.10 1.05 -7.03
CA VAL A 221 15.47 0.60 -7.25
C VAL A 221 16.35 1.81 -7.50
N SER A 222 17.53 1.83 -6.92
CA SER A 222 18.53 2.88 -7.17
C SER A 222 19.92 2.30 -7.38
N LYS A 223 20.73 3.05 -8.13
CA LYS A 223 22.13 2.74 -8.36
C LYS A 223 22.92 4.02 -8.55
N LEU A 224 24.19 4.00 -8.18
CA LEU A 224 25.15 5.02 -8.59
C LEU A 224 25.62 4.72 -10.02
N ALA A 225 25.74 5.74 -10.84
CA ALA A 225 26.45 5.67 -12.11
C ALA A 225 27.94 5.38 -11.84
N ASP A 226 28.55 4.59 -12.69
CA ASP A 226 29.96 4.21 -12.60
C ASP A 226 30.89 5.39 -12.99
N ASP A 227 32.20 5.08 -13.12
CA ASP A 227 33.23 6.05 -13.52
C ASP A 227 33.06 6.62 -14.95
N ARG A 228 32.25 5.94 -15.77
CA ARG A 228 31.87 6.37 -17.13
C ARG A 228 30.48 6.97 -17.19
N GLY A 229 29.89 7.28 -16.04
CA GLY A 229 28.51 7.78 -15.97
C GLY A 229 27.46 6.76 -16.40
N GLU A 230 27.81 5.48 -16.56
CA GLU A 230 26.86 4.44 -16.94
C GLU A 230 26.14 3.87 -15.74
N PHE A 231 24.85 3.56 -15.90
CA PHE A 231 24.07 2.89 -14.85
C PHE A 231 23.29 1.71 -15.40
N ARG A 232 23.03 0.73 -14.52
CA ARG A 232 22.15 -0.41 -14.78
C ARG A 232 21.33 -0.71 -13.53
N LEU A 233 20.01 -0.55 -13.66
CA LEU A 233 19.05 -0.90 -12.63
C LEU A 233 18.48 -2.27 -12.95
N PHE A 234 18.85 -3.26 -12.15
CA PHE A 234 18.44 -4.65 -12.33
C PHE A 234 17.20 -4.98 -11.53
N TRP A 235 16.49 -6.04 -11.97
CA TRP A 235 15.35 -6.63 -11.26
C TRP A 235 14.24 -5.64 -10.99
N ILE A 236 13.90 -4.86 -12.01
CA ILE A 236 12.79 -3.94 -11.91
C ILE A 236 11.49 -4.71 -12.16
N PRO A 237 10.53 -4.71 -11.21
CA PRO A 237 9.23 -5.33 -11.44
C PRO A 237 8.51 -4.67 -12.61
N PRO A 238 7.65 -5.39 -13.37
CA PRO A 238 6.84 -4.78 -14.42
C PRO A 238 5.99 -3.62 -13.92
N GLY A 239 5.77 -2.62 -14.76
CA GLY A 239 4.92 -1.46 -14.45
C GLY A 239 5.44 -0.15 -15.00
N ASP A 240 4.80 0.94 -14.63
CA ASP A 240 5.15 2.29 -15.07
C ASP A 240 6.11 2.97 -14.09
N TYR A 241 7.18 3.54 -14.64
CA TYR A 241 8.24 4.16 -13.87
C TYR A 241 8.61 5.55 -14.39
N TYR A 242 8.99 6.42 -13.48
CA TYR A 242 9.78 7.61 -13.75
C TYR A 242 11.24 7.28 -13.46
N LEU A 243 12.13 7.53 -14.44
CA LEU A 243 13.56 7.43 -14.24
C LEU A 243 14.08 8.81 -13.83
N THR A 244 14.83 8.89 -12.74
CA THR A 244 15.40 10.15 -12.25
C THR A 244 16.89 10.02 -12.01
N ALA A 245 17.61 11.13 -12.20
CA ALA A 245 19.00 11.24 -11.83
C ALA A 245 19.24 12.50 -10.97
N GLU A 246 20.15 12.38 -10.02
CA GLU A 246 20.61 13.48 -9.18
C GLU A 246 22.15 13.53 -9.21
N ALA A 247 22.71 14.73 -9.24
CA ALA A 247 24.16 14.89 -9.14
C ALA A 247 24.67 14.31 -7.80
N PRO A 248 25.91 13.78 -7.75
CA PRO A 248 26.51 13.31 -6.52
C PRO A 248 26.50 14.43 -5.48
N ARG A 249 26.18 14.08 -4.24
CA ARG A 249 26.24 15.03 -3.12
C ARG A 249 27.70 15.47 -2.94
N ALA A 250 27.96 16.76 -2.97
CA ALA A 250 29.25 17.27 -2.56
C ALA A 250 29.50 16.80 -1.11
N ALA A 251 30.70 16.27 -0.84
CA ALA A 251 31.06 15.83 0.50
C ALA A 251 30.83 16.99 1.49
N SER A 252 30.19 16.71 2.62
CA SER A 252 29.92 17.69 3.65
C SER A 252 31.26 18.35 4.08
N ILE A 253 31.42 19.64 3.85
CA ILE A 253 32.55 20.36 4.37
C ILE A 253 32.35 20.45 5.89
N PRO A 254 33.32 20.03 6.73
CA PRO A 254 33.21 20.20 8.18
C PRO A 254 32.90 21.66 8.55
N GLY A 255 31.76 21.89 9.20
CA GLY A 255 31.28 23.25 9.56
C GLY A 255 30.34 23.91 8.55
N GLY A 256 30.05 23.28 7.40
CA GLY A 256 29.01 23.70 6.47
C GLY A 256 27.66 23.10 6.86
N GLY A 257 26.56 23.80 6.56
CA GLY A 257 25.20 23.27 6.69
C GLY A 257 24.97 21.98 5.88
N PRO A 258 23.81 21.33 6.00
CA PRO A 258 23.53 20.08 5.31
C PRO A 258 23.83 20.25 3.81
N ALA A 259 24.64 19.34 3.26
CA ALA A 259 24.99 19.34 1.84
C ALA A 259 23.72 19.44 1.01
N GLY A 260 23.62 20.48 0.19
CA GLY A 260 22.45 20.73 -0.65
C GLY A 260 22.10 19.48 -1.46
N GLN A 261 20.85 19.08 -1.45
CA GLN A 261 20.38 17.98 -2.30
C GLN A 261 20.52 18.43 -3.75
N GLY A 262 21.06 17.55 -4.62
CA GLY A 262 21.09 17.80 -6.06
C GLY A 262 19.67 17.99 -6.60
N ILE A 263 19.55 18.76 -7.67
CA ILE A 263 18.27 18.93 -8.35
C ILE A 263 17.93 17.62 -9.04
N LYS A 264 16.80 17.04 -8.68
CA LYS A 264 16.27 15.84 -9.30
C LYS A 264 15.89 16.15 -10.75
N THR A 265 16.44 15.40 -11.67
CA THR A 265 16.15 15.50 -13.09
C THR A 265 15.46 14.22 -13.55
N PHE A 266 14.29 14.35 -14.18
CA PHE A 266 13.54 13.23 -14.75
C PHE A 266 13.94 12.98 -16.19
N TYR A 267 13.88 11.72 -16.62
CA TYR A 267 14.05 11.36 -18.02
C TYR A 267 12.99 12.04 -18.90
N PRO A 268 13.35 12.61 -20.07
CA PRO A 268 14.68 12.60 -20.69
C PRO A 268 15.62 13.75 -20.28
N GLY A 269 15.30 14.59 -19.30
CA GLY A 269 16.12 15.71 -18.85
C GLY A 269 15.28 16.93 -18.46
N VAL A 270 14.19 16.72 -17.73
CA VAL A 270 13.28 17.77 -17.23
C VAL A 270 13.28 17.77 -15.71
N THR A 271 12.96 18.91 -15.09
CA THR A 271 12.90 19.05 -13.63
C THR A 271 11.48 18.97 -13.08
N ASP A 272 10.48 19.12 -13.96
CA ASP A 272 9.06 18.98 -13.62
C ASP A 272 8.58 17.56 -13.97
N VAL A 273 7.98 16.89 -13.02
CA VAL A 273 7.43 15.53 -13.20
C VAL A 273 6.30 15.49 -14.22
N THR A 274 5.58 16.59 -14.43
CA THR A 274 4.47 16.66 -15.40
C THR A 274 4.97 16.64 -16.86
N GLU A 275 6.22 17.01 -17.08
CA GLU A 275 6.91 16.96 -18.37
C GLU A 275 7.71 15.66 -18.55
N ALA A 276 7.82 14.87 -17.50
CA ALA A 276 8.62 13.65 -17.50
C ALA A 276 7.97 12.53 -18.32
N ARG A 277 8.80 11.76 -19.01
CA ARG A 277 8.34 10.58 -19.73
C ARG A 277 8.24 9.38 -18.82
N THR A 278 7.07 8.76 -18.75
CA THR A 278 6.86 7.49 -18.10
C THR A 278 7.42 6.34 -18.94
N LEU A 279 8.15 5.43 -18.31
CA LEU A 279 8.67 4.20 -18.92
C LEU A 279 7.77 3.03 -18.49
N THR A 280 7.09 2.41 -19.47
CA THR A 280 6.34 1.17 -19.22
C THR A 280 7.27 -0.02 -19.38
N VAL A 281 7.55 -0.72 -18.31
CA VAL A 281 8.51 -1.81 -18.21
C VAL A 281 7.77 -3.14 -18.19
N LYS A 282 8.15 -4.07 -19.07
CA LYS A 282 7.62 -5.44 -19.12
C LYS A 282 8.56 -6.42 -18.40
N GLY A 283 8.01 -7.56 -17.99
CA GLY A 283 8.82 -8.61 -17.37
C GLY A 283 9.93 -9.12 -18.29
N GLY A 284 11.16 -9.16 -17.79
CA GLY A 284 12.33 -9.59 -18.54
C GLY A 284 12.84 -8.65 -19.65
N GLU A 285 12.23 -7.47 -19.76
CA GLU A 285 12.61 -6.48 -20.79
C GLU A 285 13.96 -5.82 -20.46
N GLU A 286 14.78 -5.58 -21.48
CA GLU A 286 16.00 -4.78 -21.39
C GLU A 286 15.80 -3.43 -22.09
N MET A 287 15.67 -2.37 -21.31
CA MET A 287 15.54 -0.98 -21.80
C MET A 287 16.90 -0.31 -21.71
N LEU A 288 17.63 -0.26 -22.80
CA LEU A 288 18.96 0.38 -22.89
C LEU A 288 18.86 1.75 -23.56
N GLY A 289 19.90 2.59 -23.32
CA GLY A 289 19.95 3.96 -23.90
C GLY A 289 19.00 4.94 -23.22
N MET A 290 18.60 4.70 -21.98
CA MET A 290 17.77 5.62 -21.20
C MET A 290 18.65 6.72 -20.59
N ASP A 291 19.21 7.57 -21.44
CA ASP A 291 20.17 8.59 -21.06
C ASP A 291 19.47 9.78 -20.38
N VAL A 292 20.02 10.27 -19.27
CA VAL A 292 19.48 11.40 -18.51
C VAL A 292 20.51 12.53 -18.45
N GLY A 293 20.19 13.66 -19.08
CA GLY A 293 20.97 14.89 -18.97
C GLY A 293 20.52 15.74 -17.80
N ILE A 294 21.33 15.85 -16.75
CA ILE A 294 21.03 16.75 -15.64
C ILE A 294 21.03 18.18 -16.13
N ARG A 295 19.93 18.88 -15.92
CA ARG A 295 19.82 20.29 -16.26
C ARG A 295 20.14 21.17 -15.07
N GLY A 296 20.92 22.20 -15.31
CA GLY A 296 21.01 23.33 -14.37
C GLY A 296 19.66 24.05 -14.36
N SER A 297 19.14 24.27 -13.17
CA SER A 297 17.98 25.12 -12.98
C SER A 297 18.34 26.19 -11.96
N SER A 298 17.79 27.38 -12.12
CA SER A 298 17.87 28.39 -11.08
C SER A 298 17.24 27.83 -9.81
N SER A 299 17.96 27.89 -8.73
CA SER A 299 17.48 27.46 -7.42
C SER A 299 17.70 28.58 -6.42
N PHE A 300 16.82 28.63 -5.45
CA PHE A 300 16.73 29.70 -4.49
C PHE A 300 16.84 29.17 -3.07
N LYS A 301 17.15 30.09 -2.15
CA LYS A 301 17.19 29.81 -0.72
C LYS A 301 15.87 30.17 -0.07
N VAL A 302 15.48 29.39 0.91
CA VAL A 302 14.36 29.67 1.80
C VAL A 302 14.91 29.73 3.21
N SER A 303 14.73 30.86 3.87
CA SER A 303 15.22 31.04 5.23
C SER A 303 14.18 31.62 6.17
N GLY A 304 14.30 31.30 7.44
CA GLY A 304 13.29 31.70 8.39
C GLY A 304 13.49 31.18 9.80
N GLN A 305 12.40 31.17 10.55
CA GLN A 305 12.38 30.80 11.95
C GLN A 305 11.25 29.83 12.25
N ILE A 306 11.53 28.85 13.10
CA ILE A 306 10.55 27.93 13.68
C ILE A 306 10.35 28.34 15.14
N THR A 307 9.09 28.41 15.57
CA THR A 307 8.71 28.62 16.97
C THR A 307 7.82 27.48 17.42
N SER A 308 8.25 26.68 18.39
CA SER A 308 7.42 25.65 19.00
C SER A 308 6.67 26.23 20.21
N LEU A 309 5.36 26.08 20.21
CA LEU A 309 4.50 26.39 21.37
C LEU A 309 4.40 25.23 22.36
N ILE A 310 5.03 24.09 22.03
CA ILE A 310 5.08 22.91 22.88
C ILE A 310 6.36 23.00 23.72
N PRO A 311 6.27 22.77 25.04
CA PRO A 311 7.45 22.63 25.87
C PRO A 311 8.21 21.37 25.44
N LEU A 312 9.39 21.56 24.87
CA LEU A 312 10.25 20.45 24.48
C LEU A 312 11.05 19.98 25.71
N PRO A 313 11.23 18.68 25.90
CA PRO A 313 12.06 18.19 27.01
C PRO A 313 13.47 18.75 26.88
N VAL A 314 14.05 19.23 27.99
CA VAL A 314 15.45 19.66 28.01
C VAL A 314 16.32 18.45 27.69
N ALA A 315 17.01 18.47 26.55
CA ALA A 315 17.88 17.37 26.15
C ALA A 315 19.02 17.22 27.18
N GLN A 316 19.12 16.04 27.78
CA GLN A 316 20.24 15.71 28.66
C GLN A 316 21.56 15.49 27.90
N ASN A 317 21.52 15.38 26.57
CA ASN A 317 22.70 15.22 25.71
C ASN A 317 22.62 16.17 24.51
N ALA A 318 23.69 16.88 24.25
CA ALA A 318 23.85 17.95 23.24
C ALA A 318 23.64 17.53 21.75
N ALA A 319 23.32 16.27 21.48
CA ALA A 319 23.30 15.70 20.12
C ALA A 319 21.91 15.46 19.52
N GLY A 320 20.87 16.24 19.84
CA GLY A 320 19.74 16.26 18.92
C GLY A 320 18.35 15.88 19.43
N ALA A 321 18.06 15.93 20.72
CA ALA A 321 16.74 15.58 21.24
C ALA A 321 15.64 16.60 20.89
N ASN A 322 15.98 17.86 20.61
CA ASN A 322 15.03 18.94 20.34
C ASN A 322 15.27 19.54 18.94
N ALA A 323 15.16 18.74 17.93
CA ALA A 323 15.30 19.23 16.56
C ALA A 323 13.97 19.14 15.81
N ALA A 324 13.64 20.20 15.08
CA ALA A 324 12.55 20.17 14.11
C ALA A 324 13.05 19.57 12.80
N VAL A 325 12.33 18.61 12.27
CA VAL A 325 12.58 18.07 10.92
C VAL A 325 11.75 18.85 9.92
N LEU A 326 12.40 19.40 8.91
CA LEU A 326 11.75 20.14 7.83
C LEU A 326 11.41 19.20 6.67
N VAL A 327 10.18 19.28 6.20
CA VAL A 327 9.68 18.52 5.04
C VAL A 327 9.07 19.50 4.05
N LEU A 328 9.58 19.50 2.84
CA LEU A 328 9.05 20.29 1.73
C LEU A 328 8.13 19.41 0.87
N LEU A 329 6.99 19.96 0.49
CA LEU A 329 5.98 19.30 -0.31
C LEU A 329 5.45 20.25 -1.38
N GLY A 330 5.39 19.80 -2.63
CA GLY A 330 4.74 20.55 -3.71
C GLY A 330 3.22 20.67 -3.44
N ARG A 331 2.66 21.83 -3.78
CA ARG A 331 1.23 22.09 -3.54
C ARG A 331 0.32 21.57 -4.64
N ASP A 332 0.86 21.16 -5.77
CA ASP A 332 0.04 20.51 -6.80
C ASP A 332 -0.43 19.14 -6.29
N ALA A 333 -1.70 19.06 -5.93
CA ALA A 333 -2.29 17.83 -5.42
C ALA A 333 -2.45 16.76 -6.53
N THR A 334 -2.39 17.14 -7.80
CA THR A 334 -2.60 16.24 -8.94
C THR A 334 -1.30 15.62 -9.45
N ALA A 335 -0.18 16.34 -9.33
CA ALA A 335 1.12 15.82 -9.71
C ALA A 335 1.64 14.82 -8.67
N PRO A 336 2.24 13.70 -9.11
CA PRO A 336 2.97 12.85 -8.20
C PRO A 336 4.18 13.61 -7.65
N ASP A 337 4.32 13.61 -6.33
CA ASP A 337 5.40 14.31 -5.64
C ASP A 337 6.12 13.36 -4.69
N ASP A 338 7.39 13.65 -4.39
CA ASP A 338 8.11 12.99 -3.31
C ASP A 338 8.20 13.94 -2.11
N THR A 339 7.87 13.42 -0.94
CA THR A 339 8.10 14.17 0.30
C THR A 339 9.59 14.29 0.56
N LYS A 340 10.15 15.51 0.47
CA LYS A 340 11.57 15.73 0.72
C LYS A 340 11.81 16.21 2.14
N GLN A 341 12.59 15.46 2.92
CA GLN A 341 13.19 15.99 4.12
C GLN A 341 14.32 16.92 3.70
N VAL A 342 14.14 18.22 3.92
CA VAL A 342 15.06 19.26 3.45
C VAL A 342 16.00 19.79 4.53
N GLY A 343 15.81 19.40 5.79
CA GLY A 343 16.70 19.79 6.86
C GLY A 343 16.26 19.33 8.24
N THR A 344 17.15 19.54 9.20
CA THR A 344 16.90 19.37 10.64
C THR A 344 17.40 20.62 11.34
N VAL A 345 16.57 21.21 12.19
CA VAL A 345 16.81 22.51 12.82
C VAL A 345 16.81 22.34 14.33
N PRO A 346 17.93 22.60 15.01
CA PRO A 346 17.95 22.65 16.47
C PRO A 346 17.03 23.74 17.01
N LEU A 347 16.25 23.43 18.03
CA LEU A 347 15.41 24.39 18.73
C LEU A 347 16.03 24.74 20.09
N VAL A 348 16.21 26.03 20.40
CA VAL A 348 16.83 26.51 21.65
C VAL A 348 16.00 27.62 22.27
N PRO A 349 15.33 27.44 23.38
CA PRO A 349 14.76 26.17 23.86
C PRO A 349 13.61 25.73 22.96
N THR A 350 12.92 26.68 22.30
CA THR A 350 11.72 26.44 21.45
C THR A 350 11.82 27.15 20.09
N ILE A 351 12.90 27.87 19.84
CA ILE A 351 13.13 28.68 18.63
C ILE A 351 14.33 28.13 17.86
N GLY A 352 14.17 27.96 16.54
CA GLY A 352 15.26 27.57 15.65
C GLY A 352 15.24 28.37 14.36
N LYS A 353 16.42 28.76 13.89
CA LYS A 353 16.59 29.40 12.57
C LYS A 353 16.95 28.35 11.55
N PHE A 354 16.44 28.48 10.34
CA PHE A 354 16.73 27.57 9.24
C PHE A 354 17.11 28.32 7.96
N GLU A 355 17.92 27.67 7.15
CA GLU A 355 18.17 28.00 5.76
C GLU A 355 18.16 26.71 4.94
N ILE A 356 17.37 26.69 3.86
CA ILE A 356 17.26 25.59 2.93
C ILE A 356 17.70 26.11 1.58
N SER A 357 18.62 25.43 0.92
CA SER A 357 19.14 25.79 -0.40
C SER A 357 18.59 24.84 -1.47
N ASN A 358 18.79 25.20 -2.73
CA ASN A 358 18.43 24.39 -3.90
C ASN A 358 16.91 24.13 -4.03
N ILE A 359 16.09 25.12 -3.70
CA ILE A 359 14.65 25.07 -3.91
C ILE A 359 14.36 25.63 -5.31
N LEU A 360 13.70 24.82 -6.12
CA LEU A 360 13.26 25.20 -7.47
C LEU A 360 12.09 26.19 -7.41
N PRO A 361 11.88 27.00 -8.46
CA PRO A 361 10.64 27.77 -8.60
C PRO A 361 9.42 26.86 -8.48
N GLY A 362 8.42 27.32 -7.74
CA GLY A 362 7.20 26.55 -7.51
C GLY A 362 6.45 26.98 -6.26
N THR A 363 5.29 26.39 -6.06
CA THR A 363 4.48 26.59 -4.85
C THR A 363 4.60 25.38 -3.94
N TYR A 364 4.93 25.62 -2.69
CA TYR A 364 5.23 24.56 -1.71
C TYR A 364 4.51 24.78 -0.39
N ASP A 365 4.37 23.69 0.33
CA ASP A 365 4.13 23.69 1.77
C ASP A 365 5.39 23.21 2.49
N LEU A 366 5.93 24.04 3.36
CA LEU A 366 7.04 23.68 4.22
C LEU A 366 6.50 23.31 5.60
N PHE A 367 6.69 22.05 5.97
CA PHE A 367 6.31 21.53 7.27
C PHE A 367 7.50 21.44 8.19
N ALA A 368 7.30 21.82 9.45
CA ALA A 368 8.25 21.57 10.52
C ALA A 368 7.60 20.62 11.53
N ARG A 369 8.26 19.53 11.87
CA ARG A 369 7.78 18.56 12.85
C ARG A 369 8.73 18.47 14.03
N VAL A 370 8.16 18.35 15.21
CA VAL A 370 8.90 18.04 16.44
C VAL A 370 8.29 16.81 17.13
N PRO A 371 9.08 16.05 17.89
CA PRO A 371 8.55 15.06 18.81
C PRO A 371 7.57 15.72 19.79
N ASP A 372 6.40 15.16 20.02
CA ASP A 372 5.45 15.63 21.03
C ASP A 372 5.43 14.64 22.23
N PRO A 373 5.99 15.02 23.38
CA PRO A 373 6.04 14.15 24.56
C PRO A 373 4.66 13.72 25.08
N ALA A 374 3.63 14.57 24.91
CA ALA A 374 2.28 14.25 25.38
C ALA A 374 1.64 13.13 24.58
N SER A 375 1.95 13.02 23.30
CA SER A 375 1.43 11.95 22.47
C SER A 375 2.22 10.63 22.59
N GLN A 376 3.45 10.65 23.10
CA GLN A 376 4.18 9.43 23.48
C GLN A 376 3.48 8.68 24.60
N ALA A 377 2.95 9.39 25.57
CA ALA A 377 2.22 8.81 26.70
C ALA A 377 0.92 8.09 26.28
N SER A 378 0.35 8.43 25.14
CA SER A 378 -0.90 7.84 24.60
C SER A 378 -0.67 6.75 23.55
N GLY A 379 0.57 6.23 23.40
CA GLY A 379 0.89 5.11 22.52
C GLY A 379 0.89 5.44 21.03
N GLY A 380 0.90 6.72 20.68
CA GLY A 380 0.98 7.20 19.29
C GLY A 380 2.36 7.74 18.95
N ALA A 381 2.70 7.83 17.67
CA ALA A 381 3.88 8.55 17.26
C ALA A 381 3.70 10.05 17.55
N PRO A 382 4.58 10.62 18.37
CA PRO A 382 4.38 11.94 18.95
C PRO A 382 4.93 12.99 18.02
N VAL A 383 4.08 13.59 17.21
CA VAL A 383 4.54 14.59 16.26
C VAL A 383 3.57 15.76 16.26
N ALA A 384 4.09 16.91 16.68
CA ALA A 384 3.41 18.15 16.43
C ALA A 384 3.98 18.83 15.18
N TRP A 385 3.17 19.59 14.48
CA TRP A 385 3.44 20.13 13.16
C TRP A 385 3.14 21.62 13.08
N GLY A 386 4.07 22.32 12.45
CA GLY A 386 3.83 23.64 11.90
C GLY A 386 3.91 23.62 10.39
N ARG A 387 3.26 24.57 9.73
CA ARG A 387 3.20 24.69 8.27
C ARG A 387 3.37 26.15 7.85
N ALA A 388 4.17 26.37 6.81
CA ALA A 388 4.22 27.62 6.08
C ALA A 388 4.00 27.38 4.60
N ARG A 389 3.27 28.28 3.95
CA ARG A 389 3.11 28.27 2.48
C ARG A 389 4.22 29.06 1.85
N LEU A 390 4.83 28.52 0.81
CA LEU A 390 5.91 29.13 0.06
C LEU A 390 5.52 29.33 -1.40
N ASP A 391 5.90 30.46 -1.96
CA ASP A 391 5.84 30.76 -3.39
C ASP A 391 7.26 31.20 -3.80
N VAL A 392 8.01 30.26 -4.37
CA VAL A 392 9.39 30.48 -4.82
C VAL A 392 9.36 30.79 -6.30
N ARG A 393 9.78 31.97 -6.72
CA ARG A 393 9.75 32.41 -8.11
C ARG A 393 11.15 32.58 -8.68
N ASP A 394 11.70 33.77 -8.53
CA ASP A 394 12.95 34.23 -9.14
C ASP A 394 13.93 34.84 -8.15
N MET A 395 13.64 34.72 -6.84
CA MET A 395 14.46 35.23 -5.76
C MET A 395 14.38 34.36 -4.50
N ASP A 396 15.34 34.54 -3.61
CA ASP A 396 15.34 33.91 -2.27
C ASP A 396 14.11 34.34 -1.46
N VAL A 397 13.59 33.44 -0.65
CA VAL A 397 12.42 33.67 0.23
C VAL A 397 12.90 33.79 1.68
N PRO A 398 13.15 34.99 2.17
CA PRO A 398 13.56 35.20 3.55
C PRO A 398 12.36 35.29 4.51
N ASN A 399 12.68 35.26 5.82
CA ASN A 399 11.73 35.56 6.92
C ASN A 399 10.47 34.64 6.98
N VAL A 400 10.60 33.40 6.55
CA VAL A 400 9.52 32.43 6.68
C VAL A 400 9.33 32.07 8.16
N SER A 401 8.11 32.23 8.66
CA SER A 401 7.75 31.89 10.05
C SER A 401 6.93 30.60 10.08
N ILE A 402 7.39 29.62 10.86
CA ILE A 402 6.67 28.37 11.12
C ILE A 402 6.39 28.29 12.61
N VAL A 403 5.11 28.29 12.97
CA VAL A 403 4.66 28.06 14.34
C VAL A 403 4.18 26.63 14.48
N ILE A 404 4.67 25.91 15.48
CA ILE A 404 4.26 24.56 15.81
C ILE A 404 3.33 24.62 17.02
N PRO A 405 2.00 24.52 16.82
CA PRO A 405 1.05 24.51 17.92
C PRO A 405 0.96 23.14 18.59
N PRO A 406 0.44 23.06 19.83
CA PRO A 406 0.12 21.79 20.44
C PRO A 406 -0.97 21.08 19.67
N ALA A 407 -0.89 19.74 19.63
CA ALA A 407 -1.97 18.91 19.15
C ALA A 407 -3.17 18.99 20.11
N VAL A 408 -4.37 18.78 19.60
CA VAL A 408 -5.61 18.88 20.38
C VAL A 408 -6.42 17.59 20.31
N ASP A 409 -7.26 17.35 21.32
CA ASP A 409 -8.20 16.23 21.29
C ASP A 409 -9.43 16.61 20.45
N VAL A 410 -9.74 15.80 19.44
CA VAL A 410 -11.00 15.92 18.70
C VAL A 410 -12.04 15.05 19.36
N ARG A 411 -13.05 15.68 19.93
CA ARG A 411 -14.15 15.03 20.65
C ARG A 411 -15.43 15.04 19.85
N GLY A 412 -16.32 14.11 20.14
CA GLY A 412 -17.62 14.08 19.50
C GLY A 412 -18.53 12.98 20.03
N THR A 413 -19.68 12.88 19.39
CA THR A 413 -20.69 11.87 19.69
C THR A 413 -21.12 11.14 18.43
N VAL A 414 -21.45 9.87 18.59
CA VAL A 414 -22.04 9.03 17.54
C VAL A 414 -23.48 8.73 17.92
N SER A 415 -24.42 8.89 17.00
CA SER A 415 -25.83 8.56 17.18
C SER A 415 -26.27 7.50 16.15
N ALA A 416 -27.13 6.57 16.56
CA ALA A 416 -27.63 5.47 15.71
C ALA A 416 -29.10 5.66 15.28
N GLY A 417 -29.54 6.90 15.07
CA GLY A 417 -30.86 7.20 14.50
C GLY A 417 -32.05 6.56 15.21
N GLY A 418 -32.00 6.43 16.55
CA GLY A 418 -33.05 5.78 17.36
C GLY A 418 -32.88 4.26 17.54
N GLY A 419 -31.87 3.65 16.87
CA GLY A 419 -31.48 2.25 17.07
C GLY A 419 -30.51 2.07 18.24
N LYS A 420 -30.28 0.79 18.61
CA LYS A 420 -29.28 0.44 19.62
C LYS A 420 -27.88 0.71 19.07
N MET A 421 -27.04 1.41 19.85
CA MET A 421 -25.64 1.62 19.51
C MET A 421 -24.88 0.27 19.47
N PRO A 422 -24.23 -0.09 18.35
CA PRO A 422 -23.41 -1.30 18.31
C PRO A 422 -22.23 -1.19 19.27
N SER A 423 -21.90 -2.28 19.98
CA SER A 423 -20.93 -2.29 21.08
C SER A 423 -19.46 -2.20 20.67
N SER A 424 -19.17 -2.29 19.36
CA SER A 424 -17.78 -2.40 18.85
C SER A 424 -17.39 -1.27 17.89
N ILE A 425 -18.13 -0.18 17.90
CA ILE A 425 -17.87 0.95 16.98
C ILE A 425 -16.58 1.67 17.35
N ARG A 426 -15.81 1.98 16.33
CA ARG A 426 -14.59 2.79 16.45
C ARG A 426 -14.57 3.88 15.38
N VAL A 427 -14.21 5.08 15.78
CA VAL A 427 -14.07 6.24 14.89
C VAL A 427 -12.63 6.37 14.42
N GLN A 428 -12.45 6.67 13.13
CA GLN A 428 -11.16 6.95 12.51
C GLN A 428 -11.19 8.30 11.81
N LEU A 429 -10.19 9.13 12.08
CA LEU A 429 -9.95 10.38 11.36
C LEU A 429 -8.84 10.19 10.33
N MET A 430 -8.94 10.94 9.24
CA MET A 430 -7.95 10.94 8.16
C MET A 430 -7.61 12.39 7.79
N PRO A 431 -6.33 12.73 7.55
CA PRO A 431 -5.97 14.00 6.94
C PRO A 431 -6.62 14.17 5.57
N ASP A 432 -7.15 15.35 5.30
CA ASP A 432 -7.86 15.71 4.06
C ASP A 432 -7.15 16.84 3.31
N ASP A 433 -5.82 16.87 3.36
CA ASP A 433 -4.98 17.82 2.65
C ASP A 433 -3.67 17.18 2.19
N ALA A 434 -2.79 17.98 1.55
CA ALA A 434 -1.51 17.50 1.04
C ALA A 434 -0.58 16.90 2.11
N ALA A 435 -0.79 17.23 3.41
CA ALA A 435 -0.04 16.62 4.50
C ALA A 435 -0.21 15.11 4.58
N ALA A 436 -1.30 14.58 4.03
CA ALA A 436 -1.54 13.14 3.90
C ALA A 436 -0.46 12.42 3.06
N LYS A 437 0.29 13.11 2.21
CA LYS A 437 1.45 12.56 1.49
C LYS A 437 2.62 12.24 2.44
N ILE A 438 2.70 12.85 3.61
CA ILE A 438 3.81 12.71 4.55
C ILE A 438 3.62 11.46 5.43
N PRO A 439 4.51 10.43 5.38
CA PRO A 439 4.31 9.17 6.10
C PRO A 439 4.07 9.32 7.60
N ALA A 440 4.76 10.25 8.25
CA ALA A 440 4.57 10.49 9.69
C ALA A 440 3.20 11.11 10.01
N TYR A 441 2.64 11.92 9.10
CA TYR A 441 1.30 12.49 9.26
C TYR A 441 0.21 11.44 9.05
N GLN A 442 0.45 10.44 8.19
CA GLN A 442 -0.45 9.31 7.97
C GLN A 442 -0.69 8.46 9.23
N GLN A 443 0.21 8.50 10.20
CA GLN A 443 0.04 7.75 11.45
C GLN A 443 -1.19 8.20 12.24
N VAL A 444 -1.62 9.45 12.09
CA VAL A 444 -2.88 9.94 12.68
C VAL A 444 -4.07 9.17 12.13
N SER A 445 -4.08 8.90 10.82
CA SER A 445 -5.14 8.15 10.14
C SER A 445 -5.20 6.66 10.49
N ARG A 446 -4.16 6.12 11.13
CA ARG A 446 -4.14 4.72 11.58
C ARG A 446 -4.74 4.53 12.97
N ARG A 447 -5.04 5.62 13.69
CA ARG A 447 -5.65 5.56 15.02
C ARG A 447 -7.14 5.36 14.90
N THR A 448 -7.64 4.32 15.53
CA THR A 448 -9.06 4.10 15.74
C THR A 448 -9.38 4.22 17.22
N VAL A 449 -10.37 5.02 17.58
CA VAL A 449 -10.78 5.19 18.98
C VAL A 449 -12.13 4.54 19.23
N PRO A 450 -12.35 3.88 20.37
CA PRO A 450 -13.64 3.30 20.69
C PRO A 450 -14.68 4.40 20.96
N VAL A 451 -15.93 4.08 20.70
CA VAL A 451 -17.10 4.85 21.10
C VAL A 451 -17.65 4.23 22.39
N ASP A 452 -17.92 5.01 23.40
CA ASP A 452 -18.46 4.53 24.66
C ASP A 452 -19.98 4.23 24.58
N ALA A 453 -20.56 3.74 25.67
CA ALA A 453 -21.97 3.38 25.73
C ALA A 453 -22.92 4.58 25.57
N ALA A 454 -22.45 5.78 25.87
CA ALA A 454 -23.19 7.03 25.67
C ALA A 454 -23.04 7.61 24.26
N GLY A 455 -22.25 6.94 23.41
CA GLY A 455 -21.95 7.41 22.05
C GLY A 455 -20.78 8.40 21.99
N ALA A 456 -20.09 8.69 23.09
CA ALA A 456 -19.00 9.65 23.08
C ALA A 456 -17.67 9.02 22.63
N PHE A 457 -16.84 9.82 21.97
CA PHE A 457 -15.48 9.46 21.58
C PHE A 457 -14.51 10.63 21.71
N ALA A 458 -13.22 10.32 21.83
CA ALA A 458 -12.15 11.30 21.80
C ALA A 458 -10.94 10.74 21.02
N VAL A 459 -10.54 11.43 19.96
CA VAL A 459 -9.30 11.14 19.22
C VAL A 459 -8.20 12.02 19.82
N PRO A 460 -7.24 11.47 20.56
CA PRO A 460 -6.24 12.26 21.25
C PRO A 460 -5.17 12.80 20.29
N ALA A 461 -4.62 13.95 20.63
CA ALA A 461 -3.43 14.54 20.04
C ALA A 461 -3.48 14.60 18.50
N VAL A 462 -4.55 15.18 17.97
CA VAL A 462 -4.70 15.48 16.53
C VAL A 462 -3.98 16.78 16.22
N PRO A 463 -3.04 16.80 15.27
CA PRO A 463 -2.33 18.03 14.90
C PRO A 463 -3.28 19.01 14.18
N ALA A 464 -2.92 20.28 14.15
CA ALA A 464 -3.65 21.27 13.38
C ALA A 464 -3.64 20.94 11.88
N GLY A 465 -4.79 21.05 11.21
CA GLY A 465 -4.93 20.73 9.79
C GLY A 465 -6.36 20.38 9.43
N ARG A 466 -6.56 19.96 8.19
CA ARG A 466 -7.85 19.56 7.67
C ARG A 466 -8.02 18.06 7.78
N PHE A 467 -9.16 17.63 8.30
CA PHE A 467 -9.47 16.22 8.56
C PHE A 467 -10.87 15.84 8.07
N ARG A 468 -11.07 14.54 7.99
CA ARG A 468 -12.35 13.91 7.66
C ARG A 468 -12.54 12.65 8.51
N VAL A 469 -13.77 12.30 8.81
CA VAL A 469 -14.10 10.97 9.32
C VAL A 469 -14.01 10.00 8.14
N SER A 470 -13.04 9.08 8.19
CA SER A 470 -12.73 8.19 7.06
C SER A 470 -13.48 6.87 7.11
N ALA A 471 -13.73 6.37 8.31
CA ALA A 471 -14.42 5.11 8.52
C ALA A 471 -14.99 5.01 9.94
N ILE A 472 -16.03 4.20 10.07
CA ILE A 472 -16.55 3.71 11.35
C ILE A 472 -16.33 2.19 11.36
N ALA A 473 -15.29 1.73 12.04
CA ALA A 473 -15.03 0.30 12.17
C ALA A 473 -16.01 -0.36 13.15
N GLY A 474 -16.33 -1.63 12.91
CA GLY A 474 -17.29 -2.38 13.73
C GLY A 474 -18.75 -2.06 13.42
N LEU A 475 -19.02 -1.36 12.32
CA LEU A 475 -20.38 -1.06 11.88
C LEU A 475 -21.05 -2.35 11.36
N PRO A 476 -22.27 -2.69 11.80
CA PRO A 476 -23.05 -3.78 11.22
C PRO A 476 -23.25 -3.58 9.71
N PRO A 477 -23.34 -4.66 8.93
CA PRO A 477 -23.41 -4.58 7.46
C PRO A 477 -24.71 -3.95 6.93
N ASP A 478 -25.72 -3.79 7.77
CA ASP A 478 -26.99 -3.11 7.48
C ASP A 478 -27.00 -1.63 7.88
N MET A 479 -25.90 -1.12 8.43
CA MET A 479 -25.75 0.27 8.83
C MET A 479 -24.69 0.99 7.99
N TYR A 480 -24.82 2.31 7.89
CA TYR A 480 -23.87 3.18 7.17
C TYR A 480 -23.68 4.52 7.88
N LEU A 481 -22.58 5.21 7.56
CA LEU A 481 -22.31 6.57 7.98
C LEU A 481 -23.16 7.51 7.14
N ALA A 482 -24.15 8.15 7.77
CA ALA A 482 -25.14 8.99 7.08
C ALA A 482 -24.71 10.46 6.99
N ASP A 483 -24.17 11.01 8.08
CA ASP A 483 -23.72 12.41 8.13
C ASP A 483 -22.64 12.60 9.20
N VAL A 484 -21.83 13.64 9.03
CA VAL A 484 -20.90 14.16 10.02
C VAL A 484 -21.10 15.65 10.11
N ARG A 485 -21.39 16.17 11.31
CA ARG A 485 -21.63 17.58 11.54
C ARG A 485 -20.62 18.18 12.50
N GLN A 486 -20.36 19.45 12.32
CA GLN A 486 -19.62 20.30 13.24
C GLN A 486 -20.35 21.64 13.35
N SER A 487 -20.67 22.09 14.57
CA SER A 487 -21.43 23.33 14.78
C SER A 487 -22.73 23.39 13.93
N ALA A 488 -23.49 22.29 13.91
CA ALA A 488 -24.73 22.08 13.15
C ALA A 488 -24.60 22.10 11.61
N GLN A 489 -23.41 22.30 11.05
CA GLN A 489 -23.16 22.21 9.61
C GLN A 489 -22.65 20.82 9.21
N SER A 490 -23.16 20.27 8.10
CA SER A 490 -22.61 19.02 7.55
C SER A 490 -21.21 19.25 7.01
N VAL A 491 -20.26 18.45 7.51
CA VAL A 491 -18.88 18.39 7.07
C VAL A 491 -18.54 17.03 6.44
N PHE A 492 -19.57 16.22 6.17
CA PHE A 492 -19.42 14.86 5.66
C PHE A 492 -18.70 14.82 4.31
N ASP A 493 -19.10 15.68 3.38
CA ASP A 493 -18.48 15.76 2.06
C ASP A 493 -17.37 16.81 1.95
N THR A 494 -17.24 17.72 2.91
CA THR A 494 -16.25 18.82 2.87
C THR A 494 -15.05 18.62 3.81
N GLY A 495 -15.17 17.79 4.84
CA GLY A 495 -14.18 17.71 5.92
C GLY A 495 -14.26 18.90 6.88
N PHE A 496 -13.43 18.88 7.92
CA PHE A 496 -13.41 19.91 8.98
C PHE A 496 -11.97 20.29 9.33
N ASP A 497 -11.82 21.50 9.90
CA ASP A 497 -10.52 22.03 10.31
C ASP A 497 -10.29 21.79 11.81
N VAL A 498 -9.13 21.27 12.15
CA VAL A 498 -8.61 21.14 13.51
C VAL A 498 -7.67 22.31 13.78
N ASN A 499 -8.05 23.16 14.72
CA ASN A 499 -7.29 24.34 15.11
C ASN A 499 -6.71 24.18 16.52
N SER A 500 -5.61 24.84 16.78
CA SER A 500 -4.87 24.75 18.06
C SER A 500 -5.57 25.34 19.29
N GLY A 501 -6.69 26.04 19.11
CA GLY A 501 -7.43 26.63 20.21
C GLY A 501 -8.55 25.75 20.74
N ASN A 502 -9.65 25.69 20.01
CA ASN A 502 -10.82 24.91 20.37
C ASN A 502 -11.47 24.35 19.10
N THR A 503 -11.39 23.03 18.93
CA THR A 503 -12.10 22.35 17.84
C THR A 503 -13.51 22.00 18.34
N ALA A 504 -14.53 22.53 17.68
CA ALA A 504 -15.92 22.21 18.01
C ALA A 504 -16.16 20.69 17.91
N PRO A 505 -16.96 20.11 18.80
CA PRO A 505 -17.20 18.66 18.80
C PRO A 505 -17.89 18.21 17.52
N LEU A 506 -17.60 16.97 17.13
CA LEU A 506 -18.23 16.31 15.98
C LEU A 506 -19.51 15.58 16.40
N GLU A 507 -20.51 15.64 15.55
CA GLU A 507 -21.73 14.83 15.65
C GLU A 507 -21.76 13.86 14.46
N ILE A 508 -21.63 12.57 14.73
CA ILE A 508 -21.62 11.51 13.72
C ILE A 508 -22.98 10.81 13.74
N ALA A 509 -23.67 10.82 12.63
CA ALA A 509 -24.96 10.15 12.47
C ALA A 509 -24.79 8.85 11.69
N LEU A 510 -25.20 7.74 12.30
CA LEU A 510 -25.34 6.44 11.64
C LEU A 510 -26.79 6.20 11.28
N ALA A 511 -27.03 5.52 10.18
CA ALA A 511 -28.36 5.10 9.77
C ALA A 511 -28.41 3.61 9.45
N ALA A 512 -29.56 3.00 9.65
CA ALA A 512 -29.87 1.65 9.21
C ALA A 512 -30.32 1.65 7.74
N GLY A 513 -30.25 0.50 7.11
CA GLY A 513 -30.72 0.34 5.74
C GLY A 513 -29.62 0.54 4.69
N ALA A 514 -28.39 0.18 5.03
CA ALA A 514 -27.33 0.07 4.05
C ALA A 514 -27.71 -0.88 2.90
N GLY A 515 -27.32 -0.51 1.69
CA GLY A 515 -27.51 -1.34 0.51
C GLY A 515 -26.35 -2.30 0.26
N SER A 516 -26.46 -3.04 -0.84
CA SER A 516 -25.42 -3.94 -1.32
C SER A 516 -25.32 -3.95 -2.84
N VAL A 517 -24.13 -4.24 -3.36
CA VAL A 517 -23.88 -4.48 -4.77
C VAL A 517 -23.22 -5.83 -4.92
N THR A 518 -23.80 -6.71 -5.72
CA THR A 518 -23.31 -8.06 -5.96
C THR A 518 -23.10 -8.30 -7.45
N GLY A 519 -22.35 -9.31 -7.82
CA GLY A 519 -22.20 -9.65 -9.23
C GLY A 519 -21.06 -10.61 -9.53
N VAL A 520 -20.68 -10.62 -10.81
CA VAL A 520 -19.60 -11.46 -11.33
C VAL A 520 -18.64 -10.61 -12.16
N VAL A 521 -17.34 -10.88 -12.04
CA VAL A 521 -16.29 -10.28 -12.87
C VAL A 521 -15.93 -11.27 -13.99
N VAL A 522 -15.91 -10.78 -15.24
CA VAL A 522 -15.62 -11.57 -16.43
C VAL A 522 -14.52 -10.92 -17.31
N ASP A 523 -13.77 -11.77 -18.03
CA ASP A 523 -12.84 -11.39 -19.10
C ASP A 523 -13.38 -11.95 -20.43
N GLY A 524 -14.36 -11.24 -21.00
CA GLY A 524 -15.10 -11.70 -22.18
C GLY A 524 -16.18 -12.75 -21.85
N PRO A 525 -16.80 -13.36 -22.89
CA PRO A 525 -17.89 -14.32 -22.71
C PRO A 525 -17.46 -15.55 -21.91
N MET A 526 -18.16 -15.86 -20.83
CA MET A 526 -18.04 -17.08 -20.01
C MET A 526 -16.70 -17.30 -19.27
N LYS A 527 -15.77 -16.36 -19.29
CA LYS A 527 -14.51 -16.46 -18.53
C LYS A 527 -14.59 -15.62 -17.25
N VAL A 528 -14.90 -16.27 -16.15
CA VAL A 528 -14.91 -15.62 -14.83
C VAL A 528 -13.49 -15.29 -14.36
N VAL A 529 -13.33 -14.19 -13.62
CA VAL A 529 -12.04 -13.72 -13.11
C VAL A 529 -12.02 -13.78 -11.59
N PRO A 530 -11.33 -14.75 -11.00
CA PRO A 530 -11.09 -14.78 -9.55
C PRO A 530 -10.00 -13.79 -9.16
N GLY A 531 -10.08 -13.27 -7.93
CA GLY A 531 -9.06 -12.39 -7.36
C GLY A 531 -9.05 -10.96 -7.91
N ALA A 532 -10.06 -10.57 -8.70
CA ALA A 532 -10.20 -9.19 -9.18
C ALA A 532 -10.55 -8.24 -8.03
N THR A 533 -9.92 -7.08 -8.00
CA THR A 533 -10.27 -6.00 -7.08
C THR A 533 -11.49 -5.25 -7.61
N VAL A 534 -12.62 -5.36 -6.91
CA VAL A 534 -13.86 -4.66 -7.25
C VAL A 534 -14.04 -3.48 -6.32
N VAL A 535 -14.30 -2.30 -6.87
CA VAL A 535 -14.44 -1.06 -6.10
C VAL A 535 -15.69 -0.31 -6.53
N LEU A 536 -16.47 0.10 -5.54
CA LEU A 536 -17.57 1.03 -5.68
C LEU A 536 -17.05 2.45 -5.46
N VAL A 537 -17.16 3.29 -6.49
CA VAL A 537 -16.68 4.68 -6.50
C VAL A 537 -17.88 5.61 -6.53
N PRO A 538 -18.00 6.57 -5.58
CA PRO A 538 -19.13 7.49 -5.55
C PRO A 538 -19.14 8.44 -6.75
N GLU A 539 -20.28 9.09 -6.97
CA GLU A 539 -20.41 10.14 -7.99
C GLU A 539 -19.33 11.22 -7.84
N THR A 540 -18.99 11.89 -8.93
CA THR A 540 -17.84 12.80 -9.00
C THR A 540 -17.82 13.88 -7.90
N LYS A 541 -18.98 14.41 -7.54
CA LYS A 541 -19.11 15.45 -6.50
C LYS A 541 -18.74 14.98 -5.09
N ARG A 542 -18.84 13.66 -4.84
CA ARG A 542 -18.61 13.04 -3.53
C ARG A 542 -17.32 12.22 -3.45
N ARG A 543 -16.50 12.23 -4.49
CA ARG A 543 -15.26 11.43 -4.55
C ARG A 543 -14.19 11.81 -3.53
N SER A 544 -14.24 13.01 -3.00
CA SER A 544 -13.40 13.39 -1.87
C SER A 544 -13.77 12.64 -0.59
N ASN A 545 -15.00 12.13 -0.48
CA ASN A 545 -15.49 11.41 0.68
C ASN A 545 -15.16 9.92 0.62
N ARG A 546 -14.08 9.53 1.30
CA ARG A 546 -13.58 8.15 1.29
C ARG A 546 -14.47 7.15 2.02
N ALA A 547 -15.29 7.61 2.95
CA ALA A 547 -16.23 6.76 3.66
C ALA A 547 -17.30 6.13 2.74
N LEU A 548 -17.45 6.65 1.53
CA LEU A 548 -18.38 6.16 0.53
C LEU A 548 -17.79 5.07 -0.40
N TYR A 549 -16.48 4.85 -0.36
CA TYR A 549 -15.84 3.82 -1.16
C TYR A 549 -15.96 2.47 -0.47
N VAL A 550 -16.36 1.46 -1.21
CA VAL A 550 -16.42 0.07 -0.73
C VAL A 550 -15.67 -0.80 -1.71
N SER A 551 -14.83 -1.69 -1.21
CA SER A 551 -14.05 -2.60 -2.05
C SER A 551 -14.19 -4.05 -1.58
N ALA A 552 -14.08 -4.98 -2.53
CA ALA A 552 -14.03 -6.41 -2.28
C ALA A 552 -13.16 -7.11 -3.32
N THR A 553 -12.78 -8.36 -3.05
CA THR A 553 -12.08 -9.20 -4.01
C THR A 553 -13.06 -10.27 -4.52
N SER A 554 -13.05 -10.57 -5.82
CA SER A 554 -13.88 -11.63 -6.38
C SER A 554 -13.40 -13.01 -5.92
N ASP A 555 -14.35 -13.93 -5.66
CA ASP A 555 -14.09 -15.29 -5.22
C ASP A 555 -13.59 -16.20 -6.38
N ALA A 556 -13.39 -17.50 -6.11
CA ALA A 556 -12.94 -18.49 -7.09
C ALA A 556 -13.89 -18.62 -8.31
N TYR A 557 -15.12 -18.18 -8.19
CA TYR A 557 -16.13 -18.18 -9.25
C TYR A 557 -16.34 -16.79 -9.87
N GLY A 558 -15.42 -15.84 -9.60
CA GLY A 558 -15.51 -14.46 -10.07
C GLY A 558 -16.59 -13.63 -9.38
N ARG A 559 -17.28 -14.15 -8.34
CA ARG A 559 -18.38 -13.45 -7.65
C ARG A 559 -17.83 -12.44 -6.65
N PHE A 560 -18.52 -11.31 -6.52
CA PHE A 560 -18.21 -10.30 -5.52
C PHE A 560 -19.45 -9.85 -4.75
N SER A 561 -19.25 -9.31 -3.55
CA SER A 561 -20.31 -8.71 -2.72
C SER A 561 -19.77 -7.51 -1.98
N LEU A 562 -20.27 -6.32 -2.29
CA LEU A 562 -20.02 -5.05 -1.61
C LEU A 562 -21.20 -4.77 -0.69
N ARG A 563 -20.98 -4.71 0.62
CA ARG A 563 -22.02 -4.54 1.65
C ARG A 563 -21.77 -3.26 2.44
N GLY A 564 -22.78 -2.80 3.17
CA GLY A 564 -22.66 -1.57 3.97
C GLY A 564 -22.63 -0.30 3.09
N VAL A 565 -23.22 -0.36 1.91
CA VAL A 565 -23.20 0.74 0.95
C VAL A 565 -24.22 1.80 1.38
N SER A 566 -23.76 3.04 1.54
CA SER A 566 -24.66 4.19 1.73
C SER A 566 -25.54 4.39 0.50
N PRO A 567 -26.83 4.73 0.64
CA PRO A 567 -27.68 5.04 -0.51
C PRO A 567 -27.12 6.18 -1.36
N GLY A 568 -27.15 6.03 -2.69
CA GLY A 568 -26.63 7.03 -3.62
C GLY A 568 -26.27 6.47 -4.99
N ASP A 569 -25.64 7.34 -5.80
CA ASP A 569 -25.19 7.04 -7.15
C ASP A 569 -23.69 6.73 -7.15
N TYR A 570 -23.33 5.66 -7.84
CA TYR A 570 -21.97 5.12 -7.88
C TYR A 570 -21.60 4.60 -9.26
N LYS A 571 -20.32 4.38 -9.46
CA LYS A 571 -19.80 3.50 -10.53
C LYS A 571 -19.04 2.33 -9.91
N VAL A 572 -19.23 1.15 -10.46
CA VAL A 572 -18.49 -0.07 -10.03
C VAL A 572 -17.43 -0.38 -11.07
N PHE A 573 -16.23 -0.65 -10.59
CA PHE A 573 -15.08 -1.02 -11.40
C PHE A 573 -14.51 -2.35 -10.93
N ALA A 574 -13.87 -3.10 -11.85
CA ALA A 574 -13.15 -4.32 -11.53
C ALA A 574 -11.77 -4.30 -12.19
N TRP A 575 -10.71 -4.41 -11.40
CA TRP A 575 -9.33 -4.48 -11.89
C TRP A 575 -8.69 -5.83 -11.61
N GLU A 576 -7.89 -6.31 -12.56
CA GLU A 576 -7.03 -7.47 -12.35
C GLU A 576 -5.98 -7.19 -11.26
N SER A 577 -5.39 -6.01 -11.28
CA SER A 577 -4.51 -5.47 -10.25
C SER A 577 -4.54 -3.95 -10.32
N ILE A 578 -4.61 -3.29 -9.18
CA ILE A 578 -4.62 -1.83 -9.07
C ILE A 578 -3.74 -1.42 -7.89
N PRO A 579 -2.93 -0.35 -7.99
CA PRO A 579 -2.21 0.18 -6.84
C PRO A 579 -3.19 0.51 -5.71
N THR A 580 -2.82 0.13 -4.50
CA THR A 580 -3.65 0.34 -3.32
C THR A 580 -4.10 1.80 -3.23
N GLU A 581 -5.40 2.01 -3.07
CA GLU A 581 -6.07 3.32 -2.99
C GLU A 581 -5.92 4.24 -4.23
N ALA A 582 -5.37 3.77 -5.36
CA ALA A 582 -5.30 4.55 -6.59
C ALA A 582 -6.69 4.98 -7.08
N TYR A 583 -7.71 4.17 -6.82
CA TYR A 583 -9.10 4.46 -7.20
C TYR A 583 -9.72 5.68 -6.48
N VAL A 584 -9.07 6.18 -5.42
CA VAL A 584 -9.48 7.43 -4.76
C VAL A 584 -8.87 8.66 -5.45
N ASN A 585 -7.78 8.49 -6.20
CA ASN A 585 -7.08 9.57 -6.87
C ASN A 585 -7.82 10.00 -8.15
N ALA A 586 -8.19 11.29 -8.22
CA ALA A 586 -8.95 11.80 -9.35
C ALA A 586 -8.21 11.70 -10.69
N ALA A 587 -6.91 12.00 -10.72
CA ALA A 587 -6.09 11.94 -11.93
C ALA A 587 -5.92 10.49 -12.44
N PHE A 588 -5.80 9.54 -11.53
CA PHE A 588 -5.81 8.12 -11.87
C PHE A 588 -7.16 7.70 -12.47
N MET A 589 -8.27 8.10 -11.84
CA MET A 589 -9.61 7.68 -12.25
C MET A 589 -10.05 8.26 -13.60
N VAL A 590 -9.55 9.44 -14.00
CA VAL A 590 -9.86 10.03 -15.32
C VAL A 590 -9.56 9.06 -16.47
N LYS A 591 -8.50 8.27 -16.36
CA LYS A 591 -8.10 7.28 -17.37
C LYS A 591 -9.02 6.06 -17.45
N HIS A 592 -9.86 5.85 -16.45
CA HIS A 592 -10.71 4.64 -16.31
C HIS A 592 -12.20 4.97 -16.25
N GLU A 593 -12.56 6.25 -16.35
CA GLU A 593 -13.92 6.73 -16.09
C GLU A 593 -15.00 6.09 -16.97
N ASP A 594 -14.68 5.78 -18.19
CA ASP A 594 -15.54 5.11 -19.18
C ASP A 594 -15.70 3.61 -18.94
N ARG A 595 -14.84 3.01 -18.13
CA ARG A 595 -14.85 1.57 -17.82
C ARG A 595 -15.75 1.24 -16.61
N GLY A 596 -16.20 2.25 -15.88
CA GLY A 596 -17.06 2.10 -14.71
C GLY A 596 -18.52 1.89 -15.08
N LYS A 597 -19.18 0.88 -14.49
CA LYS A 597 -20.60 0.62 -14.67
C LYS A 597 -21.43 1.43 -13.67
N PRO A 598 -22.33 2.31 -14.12
CA PRO A 598 -23.16 3.10 -13.21
C PRO A 598 -24.17 2.21 -12.49
N VAL A 599 -24.37 2.47 -11.20
CA VAL A 599 -25.35 1.81 -10.34
C VAL A 599 -25.97 2.80 -9.38
N HIS A 600 -27.27 2.67 -9.13
CA HIS A 600 -27.98 3.40 -8.08
C HIS A 600 -28.30 2.44 -6.94
N VAL A 601 -27.85 2.74 -5.74
CA VAL A 601 -28.10 1.96 -4.54
C VAL A 601 -29.15 2.67 -3.69
N GLY A 602 -30.33 2.08 -3.61
CA GLY A 602 -31.39 2.57 -2.73
C GLY A 602 -31.21 2.12 -1.28
N GLN A 603 -32.01 2.68 -0.36
CA GLN A 603 -32.05 2.21 1.02
C GLN A 603 -32.48 0.73 1.06
N GLN A 604 -31.70 -0.11 1.76
CA GLN A 604 -31.84 -1.59 1.78
C GLN A 604 -31.82 -2.24 0.37
N GLY A 605 -31.41 -1.48 -0.65
CA GLY A 605 -31.38 -1.93 -2.04
C GLY A 605 -30.26 -2.94 -2.28
N THR A 606 -30.55 -3.98 -3.08
CA THR A 606 -29.54 -4.87 -3.63
C THR A 606 -29.48 -4.71 -5.13
N VAL A 607 -28.30 -4.36 -5.65
CA VAL A 607 -28.05 -4.23 -7.09
C VAL A 607 -27.17 -5.39 -7.55
N SER A 608 -27.60 -6.08 -8.61
CA SER A 608 -26.78 -7.14 -9.23
C SER A 608 -26.22 -6.67 -10.56
N THR A 609 -24.94 -6.94 -10.82
CA THR A 609 -24.28 -6.46 -12.04
C THR A 609 -23.14 -7.36 -12.48
N GLU A 610 -22.89 -7.44 -13.80
CA GLU A 610 -21.71 -8.08 -14.39
C GLU A 610 -20.69 -7.01 -14.72
N LEU A 611 -19.41 -7.25 -14.43
CA LEU A 611 -18.32 -6.32 -14.67
C LEU A 611 -17.27 -6.95 -15.58
N THR A 612 -16.84 -6.18 -16.58
CA THR A 612 -15.68 -6.55 -17.39
C THR A 612 -14.40 -6.14 -16.69
N ILE A 613 -13.42 -7.04 -16.61
CA ILE A 613 -12.12 -6.79 -15.97
C ILE A 613 -11.34 -5.67 -16.70
N ILE A 614 -10.70 -4.82 -15.93
CA ILE A 614 -9.71 -3.86 -16.41
C ILE A 614 -8.34 -4.51 -16.20
N SER A 615 -7.65 -4.85 -17.30
CA SER A 615 -6.34 -5.51 -17.25
C SER A 615 -5.28 -4.57 -16.69
N ALA A 616 -4.33 -5.13 -15.93
CA ALA A 616 -3.21 -4.39 -15.35
C ALA A 616 -2.19 -3.92 -16.42
N VAL A 617 -2.12 -4.62 -17.54
CA VAL A 617 -1.27 -4.29 -18.69
C VAL A 617 -2.17 -4.08 -19.89
N PRO A 618 -2.03 -3.01 -20.68
CA PRO A 618 -2.73 -2.87 -21.97
C PRO A 618 -2.40 -4.08 -22.84
N LYS A 619 -3.45 -4.74 -23.36
CA LYS A 619 -3.30 -5.85 -24.31
C LYS A 619 -2.66 -5.36 -25.60
#